data_2459f06f3ba9ca8a52a43a01eb3e8642
#
_entry.id   2459f06f3ba9ca8a52a43a01eb3e8642
#
_cell.length_a   1.000
_cell.length_b   1.000
_cell.length_c   1.000
_cell.angle_alpha   90.00
_cell.angle_beta   90.00
_cell.angle_gamma   90.00
#
_symmetry.space_group_name_H-M   'P 1'
#
loop_
_entity.id
_entity.type
_entity.pdbx_description
1 polymer ?
#
loop_
_entity_poly.entity_id
_entity_poly.type
_entity_poly.pdbx_seq_one_letter_code
_entity_poly.pdbx_strand_id
1 'polypeptide(L)'
;MFGKKHLFRRVAIVGVGFMGASLGLAIKKKGLAKEVIGIGHHETALREAIDVGAIDESTMDLMKGVIGADLIILATPVNTIISVLDILGKDFKRSVIITDIGSTKLSVVERAEKALHHSVMFVGSHPLVGSEKKGPTYANAALYDNGSCIMTPTDKTNRLAKDKIKQFWSQLGMNVKIMSPQEHDEHLAFISHLPHFAAFSIMKALPDSCLEYVTHGLKDTTRVASSDAHMWRDLALSTP
;
A
#
# COMPACT_ATOMS: atom_id res chain seq x y z
N MET A 1 32.21 15.52 5.67
CA MET A 1 30.95 15.10 5.00
C MET A 1 30.00 14.60 6.08
N PHE A 2 29.00 15.37 6.45
CA PHE A 2 27.95 14.90 7.35
C PHE A 2 27.12 13.87 6.58
N GLY A 3 27.16 12.60 7.04
CA GLY A 3 26.37 11.53 6.42
C GLY A 3 24.89 11.90 6.37
N LYS A 4 24.22 11.67 5.22
CA LYS A 4 22.77 11.85 5.08
C LYS A 4 22.07 11.10 6.21
N LYS A 5 21.38 11.81 7.09
CA LYS A 5 20.61 11.21 8.19
C LYS A 5 19.34 10.61 7.56
N HIS A 6 19.33 9.28 7.40
CA HIS A 6 18.14 8.55 6.94
C HIS A 6 16.99 8.75 7.94
N LEU A 7 15.76 8.78 7.45
CA LEU A 7 14.58 8.85 8.29
C LEU A 7 14.37 7.56 9.11
N PHE A 8 14.73 6.42 8.51
CA PHE A 8 14.72 5.10 9.11
C PHE A 8 16.04 4.39 8.88
N ARG A 9 16.45 3.53 9.81
CA ARG A 9 17.59 2.66 9.61
C ARG A 9 17.23 1.47 8.72
N ARG A 10 16.13 0.76 9.06
CA ARG A 10 15.64 -0.43 8.35
C ARG A 10 14.14 -0.33 8.10
N VAL A 11 13.73 -0.51 6.86
CA VAL A 11 12.33 -0.56 6.44
C VAL A 11 12.01 -1.97 5.96
N ALA A 12 10.94 -2.56 6.49
CA ALA A 12 10.41 -3.85 6.03
C ALA A 12 9.17 -3.61 5.17
N ILE A 13 9.13 -4.15 3.95
CA ILE A 13 7.98 -4.07 3.04
C ILE A 13 7.37 -5.46 2.93
N VAL A 14 6.16 -5.62 3.45
CA VAL A 14 5.36 -6.84 3.34
C VAL A 14 4.54 -6.77 2.06
N GLY A 15 4.91 -7.57 1.06
CA GLY A 15 4.35 -7.52 -0.28
C GLY A 15 5.21 -6.71 -1.25
N VAL A 16 6.07 -7.39 -2.00
CA VAL A 16 6.98 -6.77 -2.99
C VAL A 16 6.45 -6.89 -4.42
N GLY A 17 5.13 -6.79 -4.60
CA GLY A 17 4.53 -6.63 -5.92
C GLY A 17 4.84 -5.25 -6.54
N PHE A 18 4.13 -4.87 -7.59
CA PHE A 18 4.33 -3.58 -8.29
C PHE A 18 4.42 -2.38 -7.33
N MET A 19 3.43 -2.23 -6.43
CA MET A 19 3.36 -1.10 -5.50
C MET A 19 4.48 -1.13 -4.45
N GLY A 20 4.68 -2.29 -3.79
CA GLY A 20 5.71 -2.43 -2.74
C GLY A 20 7.13 -2.29 -3.29
N ALA A 21 7.42 -2.86 -4.46
CA ALA A 21 8.72 -2.70 -5.12
C ALA A 21 8.95 -1.25 -5.60
N SER A 22 7.91 -0.60 -6.14
CA SER A 22 7.98 0.83 -6.48
C SER A 22 8.30 1.69 -5.27
N LEU A 23 7.70 1.36 -4.11
CA LEU A 23 7.97 2.04 -2.85
C LEU A 23 9.41 1.82 -2.39
N GLY A 24 9.91 0.59 -2.48
CA GLY A 24 11.31 0.27 -2.17
C GLY A 24 12.29 1.09 -3.02
N LEU A 25 12.08 1.14 -4.34
CA LEU A 25 12.86 1.99 -5.24
C LEU A 25 12.80 3.47 -4.86
N ALA A 26 11.61 3.99 -4.53
CA ALA A 26 11.44 5.39 -4.14
C ALA A 26 12.15 5.71 -2.81
N ILE A 27 12.03 4.83 -1.81
CA ILE A 27 12.73 4.94 -0.51
C ILE A 27 14.25 5.01 -0.73
N LYS A 28 14.80 4.12 -1.54
CA LYS A 28 16.25 4.08 -1.85
C LYS A 28 16.69 5.30 -2.64
N LYS A 29 15.96 5.68 -3.67
CA LYS A 29 16.24 6.88 -4.51
C LYS A 29 16.27 8.16 -3.67
N LYS A 30 15.33 8.33 -2.74
CA LYS A 30 15.24 9.51 -1.85
C LYS A 30 16.18 9.41 -0.63
N GLY A 31 16.80 8.25 -0.40
CA GLY A 31 17.69 8.01 0.75
C GLY A 31 16.96 8.04 2.09
N LEU A 32 15.72 7.56 2.14
CA LEU A 32 14.88 7.59 3.35
C LEU A 32 15.22 6.49 4.34
N ALA A 33 15.75 5.37 3.86
CA ALA A 33 16.21 4.27 4.69
C ALA A 33 17.66 3.89 4.35
N LYS A 34 18.37 3.33 5.34
CA LYS A 34 19.70 2.76 5.12
C LYS A 34 19.56 1.38 4.46
N GLU A 35 18.51 0.64 4.79
CA GLU A 35 18.28 -0.73 4.35
C GLU A 35 16.79 -0.97 4.14
N VAL A 36 16.44 -1.70 3.08
CA VAL A 36 15.06 -2.10 2.75
C VAL A 36 15.03 -3.62 2.62
N ILE A 37 14.21 -4.29 3.45
CA ILE A 37 13.95 -5.73 3.35
C ILE A 37 12.57 -5.98 2.76
N GLY A 38 12.49 -6.90 1.80
CA GLY A 38 11.25 -7.38 1.21
C GLY A 38 10.75 -8.66 1.85
N ILE A 39 9.46 -8.73 2.14
CA ILE A 39 8.80 -9.91 2.67
C ILE A 39 7.69 -10.33 1.71
N GLY A 40 7.67 -11.59 1.29
CA GLY A 40 6.69 -12.11 0.35
C GLY A 40 6.58 -13.63 0.41
N HIS A 41 5.63 -14.18 -0.31
CA HIS A 41 5.36 -15.63 -0.36
C HIS A 41 5.74 -16.28 -1.69
N HIS A 42 6.21 -15.50 -2.67
CA HIS A 42 6.72 -15.99 -3.95
C HIS A 42 8.20 -15.66 -4.10
N GLU A 43 9.04 -16.69 -4.14
CA GLU A 43 10.49 -16.55 -4.27
C GLU A 43 10.89 -15.79 -5.54
N THR A 44 10.20 -16.03 -6.65
CA THR A 44 10.42 -15.33 -7.93
C THR A 44 10.23 -13.83 -7.81
N ALA A 45 9.13 -13.38 -7.20
CA ALA A 45 8.86 -11.96 -7.00
C ALA A 45 9.88 -11.30 -6.05
N LEU A 46 10.35 -12.03 -5.03
CA LEU A 46 11.40 -11.56 -4.13
C LEU A 46 12.73 -11.39 -4.87
N ARG A 47 13.11 -12.33 -5.73
CA ARG A 47 14.30 -12.24 -6.59
C ARG A 47 14.21 -11.07 -7.54
N GLU A 48 13.11 -10.96 -8.28
CA GLU A 48 12.87 -9.83 -9.20
C GLU A 48 12.97 -8.47 -8.47
N ALA A 49 12.44 -8.36 -7.23
CA ALA A 49 12.53 -7.14 -6.44
C ALA A 49 13.98 -6.80 -6.03
N ILE A 50 14.83 -7.80 -5.79
CA ILE A 50 16.28 -7.60 -5.59
C ILE A 50 16.93 -7.15 -6.90
N ASP A 51 16.65 -7.86 -8.00
CA ASP A 51 17.28 -7.60 -9.30
C ASP A 51 17.00 -6.19 -9.83
N VAL A 52 15.78 -5.68 -9.64
CA VAL A 52 15.44 -4.29 -9.98
C VAL A 52 15.97 -3.28 -8.95
N GLY A 53 16.60 -3.74 -7.87
CA GLY A 53 17.15 -2.88 -6.83
C GLY A 53 16.13 -2.28 -5.86
N ALA A 54 14.90 -2.81 -5.81
CA ALA A 54 13.85 -2.32 -4.95
C ALA A 54 14.09 -2.62 -3.46
N ILE A 55 14.72 -3.76 -3.18
CA ILE A 55 15.05 -4.23 -1.82
C ILE A 55 16.51 -4.66 -1.75
N ASP A 56 17.08 -4.68 -0.56
CA ASP A 56 18.47 -5.10 -0.31
C ASP A 56 18.54 -6.57 0.13
N GLU A 57 17.53 -7.02 0.86
CA GLU A 57 17.38 -8.39 1.36
C GLU A 57 15.93 -8.85 1.19
N SER A 58 15.72 -10.16 1.20
CA SER A 58 14.39 -10.75 1.13
C SER A 58 14.22 -11.96 2.04
N THR A 59 12.99 -12.21 2.44
CA THR A 59 12.60 -13.42 3.16
C THR A 59 11.13 -13.78 2.92
N MET A 60 10.82 -15.07 3.02
CA MET A 60 9.43 -15.56 3.03
C MET A 60 8.86 -15.65 4.46
N ASP A 61 9.69 -15.49 5.48
CA ASP A 61 9.31 -15.54 6.88
C ASP A 61 9.01 -14.12 7.38
N LEU A 62 7.72 -13.87 7.67
CA LEU A 62 7.25 -12.56 8.17
C LEU A 62 8.02 -12.13 9.42
N MET A 63 8.12 -13.00 10.41
CA MET A 63 8.70 -12.66 11.71
C MET A 63 10.19 -12.34 11.59
N LYS A 64 10.93 -13.09 10.76
CA LYS A 64 12.34 -12.79 10.47
C LYS A 64 12.50 -11.46 9.76
N GLY A 65 11.63 -11.18 8.79
CA GLY A 65 11.72 -9.95 7.99
C GLY A 65 11.44 -8.67 8.78
N VAL A 66 10.54 -8.70 9.76
CA VAL A 66 10.19 -7.52 10.57
C VAL A 66 11.13 -7.28 11.75
N ILE A 67 11.98 -8.25 12.11
CA ILE A 67 12.96 -8.07 13.19
C ILE A 67 13.94 -6.95 12.84
N GLY A 68 14.08 -5.99 13.76
CA GLY A 68 15.00 -4.87 13.63
C GLY A 68 14.54 -3.76 12.69
N ALA A 69 13.33 -3.85 12.12
CA ALA A 69 12.74 -2.77 11.35
C ALA A 69 12.32 -1.59 12.25
N ASP A 70 12.56 -0.38 11.79
CA ASP A 70 12.04 0.86 12.39
C ASP A 70 10.68 1.23 11.81
N LEU A 71 10.42 0.79 10.58
CA LEU A 71 9.16 0.93 9.85
C LEU A 71 8.81 -0.37 9.15
N ILE A 72 7.56 -0.81 9.32
CA ILE A 72 6.95 -1.91 8.56
C ILE A 72 5.86 -1.32 7.67
N ILE A 73 5.91 -1.63 6.38
CA ILE A 73 4.92 -1.18 5.39
C ILE A 73 4.16 -2.40 4.87
N LEU A 74 2.85 -2.41 5.06
CA LEU A 74 1.97 -3.47 4.57
C LEU A 74 1.48 -3.10 3.17
N ALA A 75 2.04 -3.75 2.16
CA ALA A 75 1.82 -3.49 0.73
C ALA A 75 1.17 -4.68 0.01
N THR A 76 0.32 -5.41 0.71
CA THR A 76 -0.47 -6.55 0.23
C THR A 76 -1.95 -6.16 0.08
N PRO A 77 -2.82 -6.99 -0.52
CA PRO A 77 -4.26 -6.79 -0.49
C PRO A 77 -4.82 -6.64 0.93
N VAL A 78 -5.93 -5.92 1.08
CA VAL A 78 -6.52 -5.55 2.40
C VAL A 78 -6.74 -6.76 3.30
N ASN A 79 -7.31 -7.86 2.79
CA ASN A 79 -7.53 -9.07 3.58
C ASN A 79 -6.23 -9.68 4.10
N THR A 80 -5.16 -9.60 3.32
CA THR A 80 -3.82 -10.03 3.73
C THR A 80 -3.23 -9.07 4.77
N ILE A 81 -3.44 -7.75 4.63
CA ILE A 81 -3.04 -6.77 5.65
C ILE A 81 -3.66 -7.13 7.00
N ILE A 82 -4.96 -7.41 7.03
CA ILE A 82 -5.68 -7.81 8.24
C ILE A 82 -5.06 -9.08 8.86
N SER A 83 -4.79 -10.10 8.04
CA SER A 83 -4.15 -11.34 8.50
C SER A 83 -2.73 -11.11 9.05
N VAL A 84 -1.95 -10.26 8.42
CA VAL A 84 -0.60 -9.89 8.88
C VAL A 84 -0.65 -9.12 10.20
N LEU A 85 -1.62 -8.21 10.37
CA LEU A 85 -1.84 -7.52 11.65
C LEU A 85 -2.15 -8.49 12.79
N ASP A 86 -2.91 -9.56 12.51
CA ASP A 86 -3.21 -10.61 13.50
C ASP A 86 -1.98 -11.39 13.93
N ILE A 87 -1.13 -11.75 12.97
CA ILE A 87 0.13 -12.46 13.26
C ILE A 87 1.05 -11.55 14.09
N LEU A 88 1.24 -10.31 13.66
CA LEU A 88 2.09 -9.35 14.37
C LEU A 88 1.54 -9.04 15.77
N GLY A 89 0.22 -8.99 15.94
CA GLY A 89 -0.42 -8.73 17.22
C GLY A 89 -0.15 -9.80 18.27
N LYS A 90 0.00 -11.07 17.85
CA LYS A 90 0.27 -12.19 18.76
C LYS A 90 1.72 -12.22 19.26
N ASP A 91 2.67 -12.07 18.34
CA ASP A 91 4.06 -12.47 18.58
C ASP A 91 5.05 -11.29 18.57
N PHE A 92 4.65 -10.12 18.06
CA PHE A 92 5.53 -8.98 17.90
C PHE A 92 5.26 -7.88 18.95
N LYS A 93 6.15 -7.79 19.96
CA LYS A 93 6.02 -6.86 21.11
C LYS A 93 7.17 -5.84 21.15
N ARG A 94 7.59 -5.32 20.02
CA ARG A 94 8.69 -4.36 19.93
C ARG A 94 8.19 -2.99 19.50
N SER A 95 8.89 -1.94 19.92
CA SER A 95 8.58 -0.57 19.47
C SER A 95 8.94 -0.44 17.99
N VAL A 96 7.91 -0.25 17.16
CA VAL A 96 8.01 -0.10 15.70
C VAL A 96 6.83 0.72 15.20
N ILE A 97 7.02 1.40 14.09
CA ILE A 97 5.92 2.02 13.37
C ILE A 97 5.48 1.07 12.26
N ILE A 98 4.17 0.84 12.16
CA ILE A 98 3.54 0.13 11.05
C ILE A 98 2.65 1.09 10.28
N THR A 99 2.75 1.07 8.97
CA THR A 99 1.80 1.74 8.06
C THR A 99 1.39 0.78 6.96
N ASP A 100 0.32 1.08 6.26
CA ASP A 100 -0.14 0.30 5.12
C ASP A 100 -0.32 1.17 3.88
N ILE A 101 -0.61 0.52 2.75
CA ILE A 101 -0.98 1.19 1.49
C ILE A 101 -2.32 0.67 0.94
N GLY A 102 -3.13 0.06 1.81
CA GLY A 102 -4.42 -0.53 1.44
C GLY A 102 -5.43 0.50 0.92
N SER A 103 -6.35 0.06 0.09
CA SER A 103 -7.37 0.90 -0.54
C SER A 103 -8.59 1.20 0.35
N THR A 104 -8.84 0.41 1.40
CA THR A 104 -9.83 0.67 2.44
C THR A 104 -9.16 0.86 3.78
N LYS A 105 -9.74 1.71 4.66
CA LYS A 105 -9.07 2.13 5.89
C LYS A 105 -9.80 1.72 7.16
N LEU A 106 -11.11 1.77 7.19
CA LEU A 106 -11.86 1.54 8.43
C LEU A 106 -11.53 0.18 9.05
N SER A 107 -11.72 -0.89 8.29
CA SER A 107 -11.47 -2.26 8.76
C SER A 107 -10.00 -2.52 9.13
N VAL A 108 -9.06 -1.92 8.39
CA VAL A 108 -7.61 -2.05 8.65
C VAL A 108 -7.22 -1.35 9.94
N VAL A 109 -7.67 -0.10 10.14
CA VAL A 109 -7.35 0.69 11.34
C VAL A 109 -7.97 0.06 12.58
N GLU A 110 -9.25 -0.32 12.54
CA GLU A 110 -9.93 -1.00 13.64
C GLU A 110 -9.22 -2.32 14.00
N ARG A 111 -8.79 -3.09 12.99
CA ARG A 111 -8.06 -4.33 13.23
C ARG A 111 -6.70 -4.07 13.85
N ALA A 112 -5.95 -3.09 13.39
CA ALA A 112 -4.67 -2.71 13.96
C ALA A 112 -4.80 -2.30 15.43
N GLU A 113 -5.78 -1.46 15.74
CA GLU A 113 -6.04 -1.01 17.12
C GLU A 113 -6.47 -2.13 18.07
N LYS A 114 -7.15 -3.16 17.54
CA LYS A 114 -7.60 -4.31 18.32
C LYS A 114 -6.53 -5.38 18.51
N ALA A 115 -5.72 -5.62 17.46
CA ALA A 115 -4.81 -6.75 17.42
C ALA A 115 -3.41 -6.41 17.96
N LEU A 116 -2.90 -5.20 17.66
CA LEU A 116 -1.50 -4.87 17.93
C LEU A 116 -1.23 -4.59 19.40
N HIS A 117 -0.05 -5.02 19.86
CA HIS A 117 0.43 -4.70 21.19
C HIS A 117 0.67 -3.17 21.33
N HIS A 118 0.46 -2.61 22.51
CA HIS A 118 0.57 -1.15 22.77
C HIS A 118 1.94 -0.54 22.46
N SER A 119 3.00 -1.34 22.36
CA SER A 119 4.33 -0.86 21.94
C SER A 119 4.44 -0.66 20.42
N VAL A 120 3.51 -1.20 19.64
CA VAL A 120 3.47 -1.08 18.18
C VAL A 120 2.59 0.11 17.81
N MET A 121 3.13 1.02 17.01
CA MET A 121 2.43 2.23 16.61
C MET A 121 1.91 2.08 15.18
N PHE A 122 0.60 2.03 14.99
CA PHE A 122 -0.01 1.94 13.67
C PHE A 122 -0.47 3.32 13.16
N VAL A 123 -0.23 3.58 11.87
CA VAL A 123 -0.72 4.78 11.16
C VAL A 123 -1.26 4.34 9.81
N GLY A 124 -2.58 4.34 9.64
CA GLY A 124 -3.21 4.02 8.36
C GLY A 124 -2.84 5.01 7.27
N SER A 125 -2.53 4.51 6.07
CA SER A 125 -2.20 5.33 4.91
C SER A 125 -2.76 4.72 3.63
N HIS A 126 -3.11 5.56 2.67
CA HIS A 126 -3.52 5.16 1.33
C HIS A 126 -2.91 6.12 0.30
N PRO A 127 -1.81 5.77 -0.35
CA PRO A 127 -1.30 6.51 -1.49
C PRO A 127 -2.22 6.29 -2.70
N LEU A 128 -2.82 7.39 -3.20
CA LEU A 128 -3.75 7.37 -4.34
C LEU A 128 -2.97 7.32 -5.65
N VAL A 129 -2.20 6.28 -5.82
CA VAL A 129 -1.42 5.97 -7.02
C VAL A 129 -1.53 4.49 -7.33
N GLY A 130 -1.35 4.10 -8.58
CA GLY A 130 -1.45 2.71 -8.99
C GLY A 130 -1.24 2.54 -10.48
N SER A 131 -1.33 1.30 -10.93
CA SER A 131 -1.26 0.90 -12.33
C SER A 131 -1.92 -0.47 -12.48
N GLU A 132 -2.32 -0.79 -13.69
CA GLU A 132 -2.77 -2.14 -14.09
C GLU A 132 -1.60 -3.16 -14.14
N LYS A 133 -0.35 -2.68 -14.07
CA LYS A 133 0.84 -3.53 -14.10
C LYS A 133 0.99 -4.34 -12.83
N LYS A 134 1.50 -5.56 -12.97
CA LYS A 134 1.72 -6.50 -11.87
C LYS A 134 3.19 -6.92 -11.80
N GLY A 135 3.64 -7.21 -10.58
CA GLY A 135 5.02 -7.70 -10.35
C GLY A 135 6.07 -6.61 -10.18
N PRO A 136 7.19 -6.97 -9.56
CA PRO A 136 8.27 -6.02 -9.24
C PRO A 136 9.06 -5.56 -10.46
N THR A 137 9.08 -6.32 -11.55
CA THR A 137 9.77 -5.97 -12.80
C THR A 137 9.23 -4.69 -13.45
N TYR A 138 7.98 -4.32 -13.14
CA TYR A 138 7.38 -3.07 -13.60
C TYR A 138 7.50 -1.92 -12.59
N ALA A 139 8.22 -2.13 -11.47
CA ALA A 139 8.37 -1.13 -10.43
C ALA A 139 8.93 0.19 -10.97
N ASN A 140 8.41 1.30 -10.45
CA ASN A 140 8.78 2.64 -10.86
C ASN A 140 9.03 3.53 -9.66
N ALA A 141 10.27 4.00 -9.50
CA ALA A 141 10.67 4.88 -8.41
C ALA A 141 9.95 6.24 -8.39
N ALA A 142 9.37 6.66 -9.52
CA ALA A 142 8.64 7.92 -9.64
C ALA A 142 7.11 7.76 -9.42
N LEU A 143 6.64 6.55 -9.12
CA LEU A 143 5.20 6.28 -8.96
C LEU A 143 4.54 7.18 -7.90
N TYR A 144 5.29 7.53 -6.86
CA TYR A 144 4.80 8.32 -5.73
C TYR A 144 5.03 9.83 -5.90
N ASP A 145 5.85 10.25 -6.87
CA ASP A 145 6.16 11.66 -7.09
C ASP A 145 4.88 12.44 -7.49
N ASN A 146 4.58 13.52 -6.76
CA ASN A 146 3.42 14.41 -6.96
C ASN A 146 2.04 13.75 -6.77
N GLY A 147 1.99 12.50 -6.28
CA GLY A 147 0.75 11.84 -5.92
C GLY A 147 0.13 12.38 -4.63
N SER A 148 -1.08 11.97 -4.31
CA SER A 148 -1.73 12.24 -3.03
C SER A 148 -1.68 11.00 -2.14
N CYS A 149 -1.44 11.19 -0.83
CA CYS A 149 -1.55 10.14 0.17
C CYS A 149 -2.54 10.57 1.25
N ILE A 150 -3.54 9.76 1.51
CA ILE A 150 -4.46 9.98 2.61
C ILE A 150 -3.94 9.21 3.83
N MET A 151 -3.70 9.92 4.94
CA MET A 151 -3.43 9.32 6.23
C MET A 151 -4.69 9.33 7.08
N THR A 152 -4.94 8.25 7.79
CA THR A 152 -6.17 8.07 8.58
C THR A 152 -5.86 7.81 10.06
N PRO A 153 -5.32 8.81 10.79
CA PRO A 153 -5.10 8.70 12.22
C PRO A 153 -6.44 8.75 12.97
N THR A 154 -6.46 8.10 14.13
CA THR A 154 -7.53 8.19 15.14
C THR A 154 -6.99 8.88 16.40
N ASP A 155 -7.85 9.03 17.40
CA ASP A 155 -7.44 9.56 18.73
C ASP A 155 -6.45 8.62 19.45
N LYS A 156 -6.41 7.33 19.08
CA LYS A 156 -5.44 6.35 19.60
C LYS A 156 -4.09 6.37 18.88
N THR A 157 -4.01 7.05 17.73
CA THR A 157 -2.78 7.10 16.94
C THR A 157 -1.68 7.87 17.67
N ASN A 158 -0.52 7.23 17.86
CA ASN A 158 0.63 7.86 18.45
C ASN A 158 1.08 9.09 17.64
N ARG A 159 1.19 10.26 18.29
CA ARG A 159 1.50 11.54 17.64
C ARG A 159 2.86 11.53 16.93
N LEU A 160 3.89 10.99 17.56
CA LEU A 160 5.24 10.95 16.97
C LEU A 160 5.27 10.03 15.73
N ALA A 161 4.58 8.90 15.79
CA ALA A 161 4.44 8.01 14.65
C ALA A 161 3.68 8.68 13.49
N LYS A 162 2.58 9.37 13.80
CA LYS A 162 1.82 10.16 12.82
C LYS A 162 2.71 11.19 12.11
N ASP A 163 3.44 11.98 12.89
CA ASP A 163 4.30 13.03 12.33
C ASP A 163 5.43 12.43 11.48
N LYS A 164 6.00 11.30 11.90
CA LYS A 164 7.07 10.60 11.18
C LYS A 164 6.57 9.97 9.88
N ILE A 165 5.37 9.39 9.86
CA ILE A 165 4.76 8.85 8.63
C ILE A 165 4.33 9.99 7.69
N LYS A 166 3.82 11.11 8.20
CA LYS A 166 3.57 12.30 7.38
C LYS A 166 4.85 12.79 6.70
N GLN A 167 5.94 12.89 7.45
CA GLN A 167 7.26 13.26 6.92
C GLN A 167 7.73 12.27 5.85
N PHE A 168 7.56 10.96 6.08
CA PHE A 168 7.91 9.91 5.13
C PHE A 168 7.20 10.09 3.79
N TRP A 169 5.88 10.20 3.78
CA TRP A 169 5.12 10.39 2.54
C TRP A 169 5.46 11.71 1.84
N SER A 170 5.63 12.79 2.60
CA SER A 170 6.04 14.09 2.03
C SER A 170 7.44 14.04 1.41
N GLN A 171 8.40 13.34 2.01
CA GLN A 171 9.75 13.19 1.46
C GLN A 171 9.79 12.23 0.25
N LEU A 172 8.82 11.32 0.12
CA LEU A 172 8.60 10.57 -1.11
C LEU A 172 8.07 11.43 -2.26
N GLY A 173 7.62 12.65 -1.98
CA GLY A 173 7.08 13.59 -2.98
C GLY A 173 5.56 13.63 -3.02
N MET A 174 4.87 13.05 -2.02
CA MET A 174 3.41 12.99 -2.00
C MET A 174 2.80 14.19 -1.26
N ASN A 175 1.61 14.60 -1.72
CA ASN A 175 0.76 15.56 -1.04
C ASN A 175 -0.08 14.82 0.02
N VAL A 176 0.23 15.04 1.30
CA VAL A 176 -0.42 14.32 2.39
C VAL A 176 -1.70 15.02 2.83
N LYS A 177 -2.82 14.29 2.80
CA LYS A 177 -4.12 14.68 3.35
C LYS A 177 -4.42 13.84 4.59
N ILE A 178 -5.19 14.40 5.52
CA ILE A 178 -5.58 13.71 6.76
C ILE A 178 -7.10 13.75 6.87
N MET A 179 -7.72 12.61 7.13
CA MET A 179 -9.12 12.45 7.46
C MET A 179 -9.32 11.22 8.35
N SER A 180 -10.50 11.00 8.89
CA SER A 180 -10.81 9.77 9.62
C SER A 180 -10.85 8.55 8.70
N PRO A 181 -10.68 7.31 9.23
CA PRO A 181 -10.83 6.10 8.43
C PRO A 181 -12.21 5.98 7.77
N GLN A 182 -13.25 6.38 8.48
CA GLN A 182 -14.62 6.34 7.97
C GLN A 182 -14.83 7.34 6.84
N GLU A 183 -14.46 8.62 7.02
CA GLU A 183 -14.52 9.63 5.96
C GLU A 183 -13.75 9.20 4.71
N HIS A 184 -12.59 8.55 4.90
CA HIS A 184 -11.81 8.00 3.80
C HIS A 184 -12.64 7.01 2.98
N ASP A 185 -13.21 5.98 3.63
CA ASP A 185 -13.93 4.92 2.93
C ASP A 185 -15.22 5.45 2.27
N GLU A 186 -15.94 6.37 2.92
CA GLU A 186 -17.10 7.06 2.35
C GLU A 186 -16.73 7.87 1.09
N HIS A 187 -15.65 8.67 1.13
CA HIS A 187 -15.22 9.44 -0.04
C HIS A 187 -14.76 8.54 -1.18
N LEU A 188 -13.94 7.52 -0.89
CA LEU A 188 -13.43 6.61 -1.91
C LEU A 188 -14.53 5.74 -2.53
N ALA A 189 -15.61 5.46 -1.80
CA ALA A 189 -16.78 4.80 -2.36
C ALA A 189 -17.35 5.57 -3.56
N PHE A 190 -17.45 6.88 -3.47
CA PHE A 190 -18.00 7.72 -4.56
C PHE A 190 -16.97 8.03 -5.66
N ILE A 191 -15.75 8.42 -5.29
CA ILE A 191 -14.78 8.94 -6.28
C ILE A 191 -13.92 7.86 -6.94
N SER A 192 -13.90 6.65 -6.37
CA SER A 192 -13.11 5.52 -6.88
C SER A 192 -13.97 4.28 -7.13
N HIS A 193 -14.70 3.78 -6.11
CA HIS A 193 -15.36 2.48 -6.22
C HIS A 193 -16.56 2.54 -7.19
N LEU A 194 -17.43 3.52 -7.05
CA LEU A 194 -18.58 3.69 -7.93
C LEU A 194 -18.20 3.78 -9.42
N PRO A 195 -17.20 4.60 -9.82
CA PRO A 195 -16.74 4.63 -11.21
C PRO A 195 -16.23 3.27 -11.74
N HIS A 196 -15.52 2.49 -10.93
CA HIS A 196 -15.06 1.17 -11.34
C HIS A 196 -16.22 0.19 -11.53
N PHE A 197 -17.18 0.15 -10.57
CA PHE A 197 -18.34 -0.72 -10.70
C PHE A 197 -19.23 -0.33 -11.88
N ALA A 198 -19.37 0.97 -12.17
CA ALA A 198 -20.05 1.44 -13.37
C ALA A 198 -19.34 0.93 -14.65
N ALA A 199 -18.01 1.05 -14.72
CA ALA A 199 -17.23 0.56 -15.84
C ALA A 199 -17.34 -0.97 -16.03
N PHE A 200 -17.29 -1.75 -14.95
CA PHE A 200 -17.53 -3.20 -14.99
C PHE A 200 -18.94 -3.53 -15.49
N SER A 201 -19.94 -2.80 -15.02
CA SER A 201 -21.34 -3.01 -15.42
C SER A 201 -21.56 -2.72 -16.91
N ILE A 202 -20.94 -1.64 -17.42
CA ILE A 202 -20.98 -1.30 -18.85
C ILE A 202 -20.35 -2.43 -19.66
N MET A 203 -19.15 -2.87 -19.31
CA MET A 203 -18.47 -3.94 -20.05
C MET A 203 -19.24 -5.26 -20.03
N LYS A 204 -19.83 -5.60 -18.88
CA LYS A 204 -20.65 -6.82 -18.75
C LYS A 204 -21.95 -6.78 -19.58
N ALA A 205 -22.53 -5.59 -19.74
CA ALA A 205 -23.78 -5.39 -20.48
C ALA A 205 -23.56 -5.30 -22.00
N LEU A 206 -22.30 -5.14 -22.46
CA LEU A 206 -21.99 -4.95 -23.87
C LEU A 206 -22.07 -6.30 -24.61
N PRO A 207 -22.89 -6.41 -25.68
CA PRO A 207 -22.90 -7.59 -26.53
C PRO A 207 -21.56 -7.73 -27.28
N ASP A 208 -21.09 -8.97 -27.46
CA ASP A 208 -19.83 -9.25 -28.18
C ASP A 208 -19.82 -8.68 -29.60
N SER A 209 -20.98 -8.64 -30.28
CA SER A 209 -21.15 -8.06 -31.61
C SER A 209 -20.85 -6.56 -31.67
N CYS A 210 -20.88 -5.83 -30.54
CA CYS A 210 -20.54 -4.41 -30.46
C CYS A 210 -19.03 -4.16 -30.34
N LEU A 211 -18.24 -5.20 -30.00
CA LEU A 211 -16.80 -5.05 -29.78
C LEU A 211 -16.05 -4.66 -31.07
N GLU A 212 -16.59 -4.99 -32.23
CA GLU A 212 -16.04 -4.59 -33.53
C GLU A 212 -16.11 -3.07 -33.79
N TYR A 213 -17.06 -2.38 -33.11
CA TYR A 213 -17.33 -0.94 -33.32
C TYR A 213 -16.97 -0.08 -32.12
N VAL A 214 -15.98 -0.50 -31.33
CA VAL A 214 -15.57 0.20 -30.08
C VAL A 214 -15.06 1.60 -30.37
N THR A 215 -15.72 2.60 -29.80
CA THR A 215 -15.35 4.02 -29.89
C THR A 215 -14.32 4.42 -28.84
N HIS A 216 -13.60 5.54 -29.05
CA HIS A 216 -12.71 6.12 -28.04
C HIS A 216 -13.45 6.43 -26.72
N GLY A 217 -14.66 6.98 -26.79
CA GLY A 217 -15.47 7.26 -25.60
C GLY A 217 -15.75 6.03 -24.74
N LEU A 218 -16.06 4.88 -25.38
CA LEU A 218 -16.23 3.64 -24.64
C LEU A 218 -14.92 3.17 -23.97
N LYS A 219 -13.78 3.24 -24.70
CA LYS A 219 -12.46 2.87 -24.17
C LYS A 219 -12.08 3.73 -22.96
N ASP A 220 -12.29 5.03 -23.03
CA ASP A 220 -11.98 5.96 -21.94
C ASP A 220 -12.84 5.70 -20.73
N THR A 221 -14.16 5.53 -20.92
CA THR A 221 -15.11 5.27 -19.85
C THR A 221 -14.86 3.92 -19.16
N THR A 222 -14.45 2.91 -19.93
CA THR A 222 -14.28 1.53 -19.43
C THR A 222 -12.82 1.15 -19.16
N ARG A 223 -11.87 2.07 -19.33
CA ARG A 223 -10.44 1.81 -19.11
C ARG A 223 -10.16 1.15 -17.76
N VAL A 224 -10.82 1.61 -16.71
CA VAL A 224 -10.66 1.09 -15.35
C VAL A 224 -11.27 -0.31 -15.15
N ALA A 225 -12.09 -0.81 -16.07
CA ALA A 225 -12.65 -2.16 -16.03
C ALA A 225 -11.59 -3.26 -16.30
N SER A 226 -10.39 -2.91 -16.76
CA SER A 226 -9.25 -3.83 -16.87
C SER A 226 -8.57 -4.13 -15.52
N SER A 227 -9.02 -3.53 -14.44
CA SER A 227 -8.49 -3.73 -13.09
C SER A 227 -8.71 -5.17 -12.59
N ASP A 228 -7.90 -5.61 -11.62
CA ASP A 228 -7.95 -6.96 -11.08
C ASP A 228 -9.28 -7.28 -10.39
N ALA A 229 -10.02 -8.23 -10.92
CA ALA A 229 -11.34 -8.62 -10.42
C ALA A 229 -11.33 -9.15 -8.97
N HIS A 230 -10.26 -9.85 -8.57
CA HIS A 230 -10.13 -10.36 -7.20
C HIS A 230 -9.92 -9.21 -6.21
N MET A 231 -9.07 -8.25 -6.55
CA MET A 231 -8.85 -7.05 -5.74
C MET A 231 -10.18 -6.27 -5.57
N TRP A 232 -10.94 -6.09 -6.65
CA TRP A 232 -12.20 -5.34 -6.62
C TRP A 232 -13.33 -6.09 -5.87
N ARG A 233 -13.37 -7.41 -5.96
CA ARG A 233 -14.28 -8.23 -5.13
C ARG A 233 -13.96 -8.03 -3.64
N ASP A 234 -12.70 -8.15 -3.25
CA ASP A 234 -12.28 -8.02 -1.86
C ASP A 234 -12.53 -6.60 -1.33
N LEU A 235 -12.33 -5.59 -2.18
CA LEU A 235 -12.64 -4.20 -1.88
C LEU A 235 -14.16 -3.99 -1.68
N ALA A 236 -15.01 -4.54 -2.56
CA ALA A 236 -16.47 -4.46 -2.44
C ALA A 236 -16.98 -5.08 -1.14
N LEU A 237 -16.36 -6.18 -0.68
CA LEU A 237 -16.72 -6.85 0.57
C LEU A 237 -16.18 -6.15 1.82
N SER A 238 -15.20 -5.26 1.68
CA SER A 238 -14.57 -4.52 2.79
C SER A 238 -15.03 -3.06 2.90
N THR A 239 -15.82 -2.60 1.93
CA THR A 239 -16.44 -1.26 1.97
C THR A 239 -17.79 -1.36 2.68
N PRO A 240 -18.09 -0.48 3.66
CA PRO A 240 -19.36 -0.48 4.39
C PRO A 240 -20.55 -0.15 3.51
#